data_3207d275a9a72ef70a619a581724a86c
#
_entry.id   3207d275a9a72ef70a619a581724a86c
#
_cell.length_a   1.000
_cell.length_b   1.000
_cell.length_c   1.000
_cell.angle_alpha   90.00
_cell.angle_beta   90.00
_cell.angle_gamma   90.00
#
_symmetry.space_group_name_H-M   'P 1'
#
loop_
_entity.id
_entity.type
_entity.pdbx_description
1 polymer ?
#
loop_
_entity_poly.entity_id
_entity_poly.type
_entity_poly.pdbx_seq_one_letter_code
_entity_poly.pdbx_strand_id
1 'polypeptide(L)'
;MEENNKTKKLTNVLFIIYLIALFWIIIFKFNVRLPSLRNMRSINLIPFSEPLILNGKIAFGEIIMNVVIFVPLGIYAGILFKRWITPKKLFLFFLISLICEVLQYILNVGASDITDIINNTLGGLIGLMIYKGIEKAFKNSVKTQKFINIIALIGTILMILFLFLLKINKLWIFRMGS
;
A
#
# COMPACT_ATOMS: atom_id res chain seq x y z
N MET A 1 -23.90 14.60 16.94
CA MET A 1 -22.64 14.11 17.57
C MET A 1 -22.40 12.62 17.33
N GLU A 2 -23.38 11.78 17.51
CA GLU A 2 -23.29 10.30 17.37
C GLU A 2 -22.90 9.82 15.98
N GLU A 3 -23.47 10.42 14.92
CA GLU A 3 -23.17 10.09 13.52
C GLU A 3 -21.70 10.35 13.14
N ASN A 4 -21.11 11.40 13.69
CA ASN A 4 -19.69 11.71 13.45
C ASN A 4 -18.77 10.69 14.12
N ASN A 5 -19.15 10.18 15.30
CA ASN A 5 -18.42 9.15 16.01
C ASN A 5 -18.46 7.80 15.26
N LYS A 6 -19.62 7.40 14.72
CA LYS A 6 -19.76 6.19 13.90
C LYS A 6 -18.88 6.26 12.65
N THR A 7 -18.88 7.42 11.95
CA THR A 7 -18.07 7.64 10.76
C THR A 7 -16.56 7.54 11.06
N LYS A 8 -16.10 8.13 12.17
CA LYS A 8 -14.68 8.04 12.58
C LYS A 8 -14.28 6.61 12.97
N LYS A 9 -15.15 5.90 13.70
CA LYS A 9 -14.92 4.50 14.08
C LYS A 9 -14.76 3.62 12.83
N LEU A 10 -15.65 3.78 11.86
CA LEU A 10 -15.57 3.07 10.58
C LEU A 10 -14.25 3.37 9.85
N THR A 11 -13.85 4.65 9.76
CA THR A 11 -12.56 5.03 9.15
C THR A 11 -11.39 4.32 9.80
N ASN A 12 -11.34 4.29 11.14
CA ASN A 12 -10.26 3.64 11.87
C ASN A 12 -10.22 2.13 11.61
N VAL A 13 -11.37 1.46 11.60
CA VAL A 13 -11.45 0.01 11.31
C VAL A 13 -10.97 -0.27 9.88
N LEU A 14 -11.47 0.47 8.89
CA LEU A 14 -11.04 0.30 7.50
C LEU A 14 -9.55 0.60 7.31
N PHE A 15 -9.04 1.60 8.02
CA PHE A 15 -7.61 1.91 8.00
C PHE A 15 -6.74 0.77 8.55
N ILE A 16 -7.16 0.15 9.67
CA ILE A 16 -6.45 -1.00 10.25
C ILE A 16 -6.47 -2.19 9.28
N ILE A 17 -7.63 -2.50 8.70
CA ILE A 17 -7.75 -3.57 7.69
C ILE A 17 -6.83 -3.28 6.51
N TYR A 18 -6.82 -2.04 6.02
CA TYR A 18 -5.95 -1.62 4.94
C TYR A 18 -4.46 -1.76 5.31
N LEU A 19 -4.04 -1.36 6.52
CA LEU A 19 -2.65 -1.51 6.95
C LEU A 19 -2.22 -2.98 6.98
N ILE A 20 -3.08 -3.88 7.50
CA ILE A 20 -2.81 -5.32 7.48
C ILE A 20 -2.63 -5.81 6.04
N ALA A 21 -3.52 -5.41 5.13
CA ALA A 21 -3.43 -5.77 3.73
C ALA A 21 -2.16 -5.19 3.06
N LEU A 22 -1.84 -3.92 3.32
CA LEU A 22 -0.65 -3.25 2.81
C LEU A 22 0.63 -3.99 3.22
N PHE A 23 0.80 -4.24 4.52
CA PHE A 23 1.97 -4.98 5.00
C PHE A 23 2.04 -6.37 4.38
N TRP A 24 0.91 -7.07 4.30
CA TRP A 24 0.88 -8.39 3.70
C TRP A 24 1.26 -8.38 2.22
N ILE A 25 0.66 -7.49 1.43
CA ILE A 25 0.90 -7.43 -0.02
C ILE A 25 2.35 -7.03 -0.30
N ILE A 26 2.88 -6.02 0.41
CA ILE A 26 4.24 -5.54 0.18
C ILE A 26 5.27 -6.56 0.64
N ILE A 27 5.17 -7.08 1.87
CA ILE A 27 6.16 -8.01 2.40
C ILE A 27 6.24 -9.29 1.57
N PHE A 28 5.09 -9.82 1.16
CA PHE A 28 5.08 -11.07 0.40
C PHE A 28 5.11 -10.86 -1.12
N LYS A 29 5.08 -9.63 -1.63
CA LYS A 29 5.17 -9.21 -3.07
C LYS A 29 4.46 -10.21 -3.98
N PHE A 30 3.18 -10.57 -3.69
CA PHE A 30 2.43 -11.59 -4.44
C PHE A 30 3.35 -12.67 -5.02
N ASN A 31 4.05 -13.41 -4.20
CA ASN A 31 5.14 -14.33 -4.53
C ASN A 31 4.96 -14.99 -5.92
N VAL A 32 5.12 -14.20 -6.98
CA VAL A 32 5.18 -14.68 -8.35
C VAL A 32 6.55 -15.29 -8.46
N ARG A 33 6.58 -16.60 -8.31
CA ARG A 33 7.78 -17.40 -8.27
C ARG A 33 8.69 -17.09 -9.45
N LEU A 34 9.80 -16.50 -9.14
CA LEU A 34 11.04 -16.74 -9.86
C LEU A 34 11.84 -17.70 -8.96
N PRO A 35 11.87 -19.01 -9.26
CA PRO A 35 12.54 -20.01 -8.41
C PRO A 35 14.03 -19.76 -8.22
N SER A 36 14.64 -18.94 -9.06
CA SER A 36 16.07 -18.68 -9.12
C SER A 36 16.58 -17.52 -8.24
N LEU A 37 15.70 -16.70 -7.68
CA LEU A 37 16.11 -15.52 -6.89
C LEU A 37 15.87 -15.67 -5.38
N ARG A 38 15.44 -16.84 -4.92
CA ARG A 38 14.96 -17.11 -3.55
C ARG A 38 16.04 -17.04 -2.45
N ASN A 39 17.31 -16.88 -2.78
CA ASN A 39 18.41 -16.94 -1.81
C ASN A 39 19.34 -15.72 -1.87
N MET A 40 18.96 -14.62 -2.50
CA MET A 40 19.80 -13.43 -2.52
C MET A 40 19.23 -12.37 -1.59
N ARG A 41 19.75 -12.28 -0.36
CA ARG A 41 19.67 -11.07 0.42
C ARG A 41 20.50 -10.02 -0.32
N SER A 42 19.85 -9.17 -1.08
CA SER A 42 20.48 -8.02 -1.71
C SER A 42 19.91 -6.72 -1.14
N ILE A 43 20.75 -5.73 -1.00
CA ILE A 43 20.35 -4.37 -0.64
C ILE A 43 20.77 -3.49 -1.79
N ASN A 44 19.81 -2.91 -2.47
CA ASN A 44 20.04 -1.95 -3.53
C ASN A 44 19.82 -0.53 -3.00
N LEU A 45 20.91 0.22 -2.85
CA LEU A 45 20.88 1.60 -2.37
C LEU A 45 20.99 2.64 -3.49
N ILE A 46 21.15 2.20 -4.74
CA ILE A 46 21.24 3.11 -5.88
C ILE A 46 19.85 3.18 -6.54
N PRO A 47 19.15 4.32 -6.46
CA PRO A 47 17.82 4.44 -7.04
C PRO A 47 17.84 4.11 -8.53
N PHE A 48 16.87 3.32 -8.98
CA PHE A 48 16.67 2.95 -10.38
C PHE A 48 17.90 2.28 -11.08
N SER A 49 18.81 1.67 -10.29
CA SER A 49 20.05 1.07 -10.80
C SER A 49 19.86 -0.35 -11.31
N GLU A 50 18.90 -1.10 -10.79
CA GLU A 50 18.61 -2.42 -11.35
C GLU A 50 17.89 -2.24 -12.69
N PRO A 51 18.31 -2.99 -13.74
CA PRO A 51 17.59 -2.93 -14.99
C PRO A 51 16.16 -3.40 -14.73
N LEU A 52 15.21 -2.49 -14.84
CA LEU A 52 13.77 -2.76 -14.84
C LEU A 52 13.37 -3.67 -16.02
N ILE A 53 14.29 -4.54 -16.46
CA ILE A 53 14.18 -5.38 -17.64
C ILE A 53 14.12 -6.83 -17.18
N LEU A 54 12.92 -7.34 -16.92
CA LEU A 54 12.64 -8.76 -16.85
C LEU A 54 12.26 -9.26 -18.24
N ASN A 55 13.03 -10.21 -18.80
CA ASN A 55 12.80 -10.76 -20.16
C ASN A 55 12.72 -9.71 -21.28
N GLY A 56 13.55 -8.68 -21.24
CA GLY A 56 13.58 -7.63 -22.26
C GLY A 56 12.42 -6.61 -22.17
N LYS A 57 11.62 -6.65 -21.10
CA LYS A 57 10.53 -5.69 -20.84
C LYS A 57 10.75 -4.97 -19.53
N ILE A 58 10.53 -3.66 -19.52
CA ILE A 58 10.61 -2.85 -18.31
C ILE A 58 9.53 -3.33 -17.35
N ALA A 59 9.90 -3.64 -16.09
CA ALA A 59 8.99 -4.08 -15.04
C ALA A 59 8.16 -2.91 -14.47
N PHE A 60 7.52 -2.13 -15.36
CA PHE A 60 6.63 -1.03 -14.93
C PHE A 60 5.56 -1.47 -13.94
N GLY A 61 5.15 -2.74 -14.01
CA GLY A 61 4.14 -3.28 -13.11
C GLY A 61 4.51 -3.18 -11.63
N GLU A 62 5.77 -3.41 -11.29
CA GLU A 62 6.25 -3.34 -9.90
C GLU A 62 6.24 -1.88 -9.40
N ILE A 63 6.74 -0.94 -10.21
CA ILE A 63 6.71 0.48 -9.88
C ILE A 63 5.27 0.96 -9.67
N ILE A 64 4.37 0.63 -10.61
CA ILE A 64 2.96 1.03 -10.55
C ILE A 64 2.29 0.43 -9.31
N MET A 65 2.54 -0.84 -9.02
CA MET A 65 1.96 -1.51 -7.85
C MET A 65 2.40 -0.88 -6.54
N ASN A 66 3.69 -0.55 -6.39
CA ASN A 66 4.22 0.12 -5.21
C ASN A 66 3.56 1.49 -5.01
N VAL A 67 3.44 2.28 -6.07
CA VAL A 67 2.73 3.56 -6.02
C VAL A 67 1.26 3.36 -5.64
N VAL A 68 0.53 2.52 -6.36
CA VAL A 68 -0.92 2.34 -6.19
C VAL A 68 -1.28 1.85 -4.79
N ILE A 69 -0.50 0.92 -4.23
CA ILE A 69 -0.81 0.35 -2.93
C ILE A 69 -0.64 1.34 -1.77
N PHE A 70 0.19 2.38 -1.94
CA PHE A 70 0.38 3.45 -0.96
C PHE A 70 -0.59 4.63 -1.12
N VAL A 71 -1.33 4.73 -2.24
CA VAL A 71 -2.34 5.79 -2.43
C VAL A 71 -3.37 5.81 -1.29
N PRO A 72 -3.98 4.70 -0.85
CA PRO A 72 -4.92 4.74 0.27
C PRO A 72 -4.28 5.22 1.57
N LEU A 73 -2.99 4.94 1.83
CA LEU A 73 -2.27 5.46 3.01
C LEU A 73 -2.28 6.98 3.04
N GLY A 74 -2.02 7.62 1.88
CA GLY A 74 -2.07 9.07 1.74
C GLY A 74 -3.46 9.65 2.00
N ILE A 75 -4.50 8.99 1.48
CA ILE A 75 -5.89 9.37 1.69
C ILE A 75 -6.24 9.30 3.18
N TYR A 76 -5.92 8.17 3.85
CA TYR A 76 -6.17 8.01 5.29
C TYR A 76 -5.37 9.00 6.13
N ALA A 77 -4.12 9.28 5.77
CA ALA A 77 -3.31 10.29 6.47
C ALA A 77 -3.92 11.70 6.33
N GLY A 78 -4.59 11.99 5.20
CA GLY A 78 -5.37 13.21 5.03
C GLY A 78 -6.53 13.31 6.01
N ILE A 79 -7.27 12.22 6.22
CA ILE A 79 -8.43 12.16 7.12
C ILE A 79 -8.01 12.17 8.58
N LEU A 80 -7.08 11.29 8.97
CA LEU A 80 -6.76 11.00 10.37
C LEU A 80 -5.79 12.03 10.97
N PHE A 81 -4.84 12.50 10.17
CA PHE A 81 -3.78 13.42 10.63
C PHE A 81 -3.95 14.84 10.06
N LYS A 82 -5.16 15.39 10.13
CA LYS A 82 -5.47 16.74 9.57
C LYS A 82 -4.56 17.85 10.09
N ARG A 83 -4.16 17.77 11.37
CA ARG A 83 -3.31 18.76 12.01
C ARG A 83 -1.83 18.66 11.63
N TRP A 84 -1.43 17.56 10.98
CA TRP A 84 -0.05 17.36 10.58
C TRP A 84 0.25 18.12 9.29
N ILE A 85 1.40 18.80 9.28
CA ILE A 85 1.96 19.40 8.07
C ILE A 85 2.36 18.34 7.06
N THR A 86 2.38 18.69 5.79
CA THR A 86 2.71 17.74 4.70
C THR A 86 4.04 17.01 4.89
N PRO A 87 5.16 17.65 5.31
CA PRO A 87 6.42 16.94 5.54
C PRO A 87 6.31 15.82 6.59
N LYS A 88 5.56 16.02 7.68
CA LYS A 88 5.34 14.95 8.68
C LYS A 88 4.59 13.75 8.11
N LYS A 89 3.64 13.99 7.20
CA LYS A 89 2.92 12.91 6.52
C LYS A 89 3.83 12.18 5.54
N LEU A 90 4.67 12.90 4.79
CA LEU A 90 5.66 12.27 3.90
C LEU A 90 6.66 11.42 4.68
N PHE A 91 7.13 11.91 5.82
CA PHE A 91 8.01 11.14 6.71
C PHE A 91 7.33 9.87 7.21
N LEU A 92 6.03 9.92 7.53
CA LEU A 92 5.25 8.73 7.88
C LEU A 92 5.23 7.70 6.74
N PHE A 93 5.00 8.15 5.50
CA PHE A 93 4.98 7.25 4.34
C PHE A 93 6.34 6.60 4.10
N PHE A 94 7.40 7.41 4.15
CA PHE A 94 8.78 6.94 4.08
C PHE A 94 9.07 5.91 5.18
N LEU A 95 8.70 6.18 6.43
CA LEU A 95 8.97 5.29 7.56
C LEU A 95 8.22 3.94 7.41
N ILE A 96 6.96 3.96 7.00
CA ILE A 96 6.19 2.73 6.76
C ILE A 96 6.82 1.92 5.63
N SER A 97 7.23 2.58 4.54
CA SER A 97 7.92 1.92 3.43
C SER A 97 9.25 1.31 3.87
N LEU A 98 10.05 2.06 4.60
CA LEU A 98 11.33 1.56 5.14
C LEU A 98 11.14 0.33 6.03
N ILE A 99 10.11 0.34 6.89
CA ILE A 99 9.77 -0.83 7.73
C ILE A 99 9.43 -2.04 6.84
N CYS A 100 8.69 -1.85 5.76
CA CYS A 100 8.37 -2.94 4.82
C CYS A 100 9.64 -3.53 4.20
N GLU A 101 10.56 -2.69 3.71
CA GLU A 101 11.83 -3.11 3.13
C GLU A 101 12.73 -3.87 4.12
N VAL A 102 12.81 -3.35 5.36
CA VAL A 102 13.56 -4.03 6.44
C VAL A 102 12.96 -5.39 6.75
N LEU A 103 11.63 -5.49 6.81
CA LEU A 103 10.94 -6.76 7.06
C LEU A 103 11.15 -7.75 5.90
N GLN A 104 11.11 -7.31 4.63
CA GLN A 104 11.42 -8.17 3.49
C GLN A 104 12.84 -8.73 3.57
N TYR A 105 13.80 -7.89 3.94
CA TYR A 105 15.20 -8.32 4.14
C TYR A 105 15.35 -9.34 5.27
N ILE A 106 14.75 -9.06 6.45
CA ILE A 106 14.82 -9.95 7.63
C ILE A 106 14.16 -11.30 7.32
N LEU A 107 12.98 -11.29 6.69
CA LEU A 107 12.21 -12.49 6.37
C LEU A 107 12.76 -13.24 5.15
N ASN A 108 13.77 -12.69 4.46
CA ASN A 108 14.37 -13.27 3.25
C ASN A 108 13.33 -13.56 2.14
N VAL A 109 12.37 -12.65 1.97
CA VAL A 109 11.28 -12.79 1.00
C VAL A 109 11.44 -11.91 -0.23
N GLY A 110 12.46 -11.05 -0.26
CA GLY A 110 12.79 -10.16 -1.38
C GLY A 110 14.09 -9.40 -1.18
N ALA A 111 14.52 -8.66 -2.21
CA ALA A 111 15.59 -7.68 -2.12
C ALA A 111 15.03 -6.38 -1.54
N SER A 112 15.81 -5.70 -0.70
CA SER A 112 15.47 -4.37 -0.20
C SER A 112 15.95 -3.33 -1.21
N ASP A 113 15.03 -2.52 -1.74
CA ASP A 113 15.33 -1.53 -2.79
C ASP A 113 14.89 -0.12 -2.38
N ILE A 114 15.81 0.82 -2.46
CA ILE A 114 15.51 2.24 -2.21
C ILE A 114 14.51 2.80 -3.23
N THR A 115 14.45 2.23 -4.43
CA THR A 115 13.48 2.60 -5.47
C THR A 115 12.04 2.34 -4.99
N ASP A 116 11.83 1.23 -4.27
CA ASP A 116 10.53 0.89 -3.71
C ASP A 116 10.12 1.91 -2.63
N ILE A 117 11.07 2.34 -1.79
CA ILE A 117 10.80 3.39 -0.79
C ILE A 117 10.38 4.70 -1.44
N ILE A 118 11.03 5.07 -2.55
CA ILE A 118 10.69 6.28 -3.30
C ILE A 118 9.28 6.16 -3.90
N ASN A 119 8.99 5.05 -4.59
CA ASN A 119 7.71 4.81 -5.25
C ASN A 119 6.55 4.74 -4.26
N ASN A 120 6.75 4.06 -3.14
CA ASN A 120 5.78 3.96 -2.05
C ASN A 120 5.48 5.34 -1.45
N THR A 121 6.52 6.13 -1.17
CA THR A 121 6.37 7.50 -0.65
C THR A 121 5.65 8.40 -1.64
N LEU A 122 5.95 8.28 -2.93
CA LEU A 122 5.25 8.99 -4.02
C LEU A 122 3.77 8.59 -4.06
N GLY A 123 3.44 7.30 -3.91
CA GLY A 123 2.07 6.82 -3.81
C GLY A 123 1.31 7.48 -2.67
N GLY A 124 1.91 7.55 -1.48
CA GLY A 124 1.36 8.26 -0.34
C GLY A 124 1.12 9.76 -0.61
N LEU A 125 2.05 10.43 -1.30
CA LEU A 125 1.89 11.83 -1.70
C LEU A 125 0.70 12.00 -2.66
N ILE A 126 0.60 11.15 -3.69
CA ILE A 126 -0.53 11.16 -4.64
C ILE A 126 -1.85 10.97 -3.89
N GLY A 127 -1.92 10.00 -2.97
CA GLY A 127 -3.10 9.78 -2.13
C GLY A 127 -3.50 11.00 -1.30
N LEU A 128 -2.51 11.69 -0.74
CA LEU A 128 -2.75 12.94 -0.01
C LEU A 128 -3.29 14.06 -0.92
N MET A 129 -2.81 14.14 -2.16
CA MET A 129 -3.31 15.11 -3.15
C MET A 129 -4.76 14.78 -3.55
N ILE A 130 -5.07 13.49 -3.78
CA ILE A 130 -6.44 13.02 -4.05
C ILE A 130 -7.37 13.41 -2.90
N TYR A 131 -6.96 13.15 -1.64
CA TYR A 131 -7.75 13.55 -0.47
C TYR A 131 -8.05 15.05 -0.46
N LYS A 132 -7.03 15.89 -0.67
CA LYS A 132 -7.20 17.36 -0.73
C LYS A 132 -8.15 17.79 -1.85
N GLY A 133 -8.07 17.14 -3.02
CA GLY A 133 -8.98 17.37 -4.14
C GLY A 133 -10.42 17.05 -3.79
N ILE A 134 -10.68 15.89 -3.18
CA ILE A 134 -12.01 15.48 -2.74
C ILE A 134 -12.53 16.42 -1.65
N GLU A 135 -11.70 16.77 -0.66
CA GLU A 135 -12.10 17.68 0.42
C GLU A 135 -12.47 19.06 -0.11
N LYS A 136 -11.73 19.57 -1.09
CA LYS A 136 -12.05 20.83 -1.78
C LYS A 136 -13.37 20.76 -2.56
N ALA A 137 -13.64 19.64 -3.23
CA ALA A 137 -14.87 19.44 -3.99
C ALA A 137 -16.11 19.39 -3.10
N PHE A 138 -16.05 18.64 -2.01
CA PHE A 138 -17.19 18.51 -1.08
C PHE A 138 -17.35 19.71 -0.14
N LYS A 139 -16.31 20.52 0.07
CA LYS A 139 -16.30 21.66 1.01
C LYS A 139 -16.79 21.28 2.42
N ASN A 140 -16.82 20.01 2.76
CA ASN A 140 -17.32 19.47 4.02
C ASN A 140 -16.54 18.22 4.41
N SER A 141 -15.78 18.33 5.47
CA SER A 141 -14.91 17.26 5.97
C SER A 141 -15.64 15.97 6.35
N VAL A 142 -16.87 16.06 6.87
CA VAL A 142 -17.66 14.88 7.24
C VAL A 142 -18.19 14.17 6.00
N LYS A 143 -18.69 14.93 5.01
CA LYS A 143 -19.13 14.37 3.71
C LYS A 143 -17.97 13.70 2.98
N THR A 144 -16.80 14.35 2.93
CA THR A 144 -15.57 13.79 2.37
C THR A 144 -15.22 12.44 3.02
N GLN A 145 -15.22 12.40 4.36
CA GLN A 145 -14.89 11.19 5.10
C GLN A 145 -15.90 10.06 4.83
N LYS A 146 -17.21 10.36 4.79
CA LYS A 146 -18.25 9.38 4.45
C LYS A 146 -18.04 8.82 3.04
N PHE A 147 -17.80 9.68 2.05
CA PHE A 147 -17.56 9.28 0.68
C PHE A 147 -16.35 8.35 0.56
N ILE A 148 -15.23 8.70 1.19
CA ILE A 148 -14.02 7.87 1.21
C ILE A 148 -14.28 6.54 1.91
N ASN A 149 -15.01 6.53 3.04
CA ASN A 149 -15.36 5.30 3.73
C ASN A 149 -16.21 4.35 2.86
N ILE A 150 -17.12 4.88 2.05
CA ILE A 150 -17.93 4.06 1.13
C ILE A 150 -17.03 3.40 0.09
N ILE A 151 -16.14 4.17 -0.55
CA ILE A 151 -15.18 3.63 -1.54
C ILE A 151 -14.27 2.60 -0.90
N ALA A 152 -13.73 2.89 0.28
CA ALA A 152 -12.86 1.99 1.01
C ALA A 152 -13.58 0.69 1.42
N LEU A 153 -14.84 0.76 1.82
CA LEU A 153 -15.66 -0.41 2.15
C LEU A 153 -15.87 -1.30 0.92
N ILE A 154 -16.26 -0.70 -0.21
CA ILE A 154 -16.42 -1.42 -1.48
C ILE A 154 -15.09 -2.08 -1.87
N GLY A 155 -13.98 -1.35 -1.83
CA GLY A 155 -12.66 -1.90 -2.14
C GLY A 155 -12.26 -3.06 -1.21
N THR A 156 -12.56 -2.94 0.08
CA THR A 156 -12.30 -4.01 1.06
C THR A 156 -13.12 -5.26 0.77
N ILE A 157 -14.41 -5.10 0.46
CA ILE A 157 -15.30 -6.22 0.08
C ILE A 157 -14.79 -6.91 -1.18
N LEU A 158 -14.45 -6.14 -2.22
CA LEU A 158 -13.92 -6.68 -3.47
C LEU A 158 -12.59 -7.43 -3.25
N MET A 159 -11.71 -6.91 -2.40
CA MET A 159 -10.46 -7.57 -2.03
C MET A 159 -10.74 -8.92 -1.34
N ILE A 160 -11.65 -8.95 -0.37
CA ILE A 160 -12.01 -10.19 0.34
C ILE A 160 -12.62 -11.22 -0.63
N LEU A 161 -13.52 -10.78 -1.51
CA LEU A 161 -14.12 -11.65 -2.53
C LEU A 161 -13.06 -12.21 -3.48
N PHE A 162 -12.13 -11.37 -3.92
CA PHE A 162 -11.03 -11.80 -4.79
C PHE A 162 -10.14 -12.85 -4.11
N LEU A 163 -9.74 -12.63 -2.86
CA LEU A 163 -8.96 -13.61 -2.09
C LEU A 163 -9.74 -14.92 -1.88
N PHE A 164 -11.04 -14.84 -1.65
CA PHE A 164 -11.90 -16.00 -1.52
C PHE A 164 -12.00 -16.80 -2.83
N LEU A 165 -12.15 -16.14 -3.97
CA LEU A 165 -12.15 -16.77 -5.30
C LEU A 165 -10.81 -17.45 -5.61
N LEU A 166 -9.69 -16.81 -5.28
CA LEU A 166 -8.37 -17.43 -5.43
C LEU A 166 -8.24 -18.69 -4.59
N LYS A 167 -8.79 -18.69 -3.37
CA LYS A 167 -8.79 -19.87 -2.48
C LYS A 167 -9.61 -21.01 -3.07
N ILE A 168 -10.81 -20.75 -3.56
CA ILE A 168 -11.70 -21.79 -4.13
C ILE A 168 -11.09 -22.41 -5.39
N ASN A 169 -10.54 -21.59 -6.28
CA ASN A 169 -9.96 -22.07 -7.53
C ASN A 169 -8.59 -22.73 -7.36
N LYS A 170 -8.15 -22.99 -6.13
CA LYS A 170 -6.81 -23.55 -5.82
C LYS A 170 -5.65 -22.74 -6.45
N LEU A 171 -5.92 -21.52 -6.90
CA LEU A 171 -4.93 -20.55 -7.34
C LEU A 171 -4.31 -19.88 -6.11
N TRP A 172 -3.94 -20.70 -5.12
CA TRP A 172 -3.38 -20.24 -3.87
C TRP A 172 -2.00 -19.65 -4.13
N ILE A 173 -1.87 -18.37 -3.91
CA ILE A 173 -0.63 -17.60 -4.11
C ILE A 173 0.47 -18.05 -3.13
N PHE A 174 0.08 -18.74 -2.05
CA PHE A 174 0.98 -19.29 -1.03
C PHE A 174 0.95 -20.81 -1.06
N ARG A 175 1.73 -21.42 -1.92
CA ARG A 175 2.13 -22.80 -1.72
C ARG A 175 3.34 -22.80 -0.77
N MET A 176 3.08 -22.94 0.54
CA MET A 176 4.14 -23.33 1.46
C MET A 176 4.69 -24.64 0.93
N GLY A 177 5.98 -24.65 0.59
CA GLY A 177 6.63 -25.87 0.12
C GLY A 177 6.59 -26.91 1.22
N SER A 178 5.98 -28.05 0.91
CA SER A 178 6.28 -29.32 1.53
C SER A 178 7.58 -29.84 0.96
#